data_755e1047713ab27f806c1e5efa51a376
#
_entry.id   755e1047713ab27f806c1e5efa51a376
#
_cell.length_a   1.000
_cell.length_b   1.000
_cell.length_c   1.000
_cell.angle_alpha   90.00
_cell.angle_beta   90.00
_cell.angle_gamma   90.00
#
_symmetry.space_group_name_H-M   'P 1'
#
loop_
_entity.id
_entity.type
_entity.pdbx_description
1 polymer ?
#
loop_
_entity_poly.entity_id
_entity_poly.type
_entity_poly.pdbx_seq_one_letter_code
_entity_poly.pdbx_strand_id
1 'polypeptide(L)'
;MKTKVLKQALFFTFLSICLFVSTTAFGQKVNLSGNWKLNEGKSQLGEGRFRMAPATVNITQDETTLNMERTSKGQNGQDFTSKEKYTLDGKECENTGFMNSVKKSTVTFSSDNKTLTITSTTTFEREGNKMEIKQVENFKVSDDGNTLTLDASSTSQRGERKQTLVYEKAK
;
A
#
# COMPACT_ATOMS: atom_id res chain seq x y z
N MET A 1 -24.56 -45.70 -41.59
CA MET A 1 -23.19 -45.43 -41.15
C MET A 1 -22.82 -43.94 -41.12
N LYS A 2 -23.26 -43.11 -42.06
CA LYS A 2 -22.89 -41.64 -42.13
C LYS A 2 -23.38 -40.80 -40.95
N THR A 3 -24.51 -41.13 -40.33
CA THR A 3 -25.09 -40.37 -39.19
C THR A 3 -24.36 -40.56 -37.84
N LYS A 4 -23.71 -41.71 -37.61
CA LYS A 4 -22.95 -41.99 -36.39
C LYS A 4 -21.61 -41.24 -36.39
N VAL A 5 -20.95 -41.14 -37.51
CA VAL A 5 -19.67 -40.44 -37.68
C VAL A 5 -19.87 -38.93 -37.49
N LEU A 6 -20.98 -38.37 -38.01
CA LEU A 6 -21.31 -36.96 -37.86
C LEU A 6 -21.59 -36.58 -36.39
N LYS A 7 -22.25 -37.43 -35.60
CA LYS A 7 -22.51 -37.20 -34.18
C LYS A 7 -21.24 -37.29 -33.33
N GLN A 8 -20.33 -38.19 -33.67
CA GLN A 8 -19.02 -38.27 -32.99
C GLN A 8 -18.13 -37.04 -33.30
N ALA A 9 -18.12 -36.58 -34.56
CA ALA A 9 -17.36 -35.39 -34.92
C ALA A 9 -17.89 -34.11 -34.19
N LEU A 10 -19.22 -33.95 -34.05
CA LEU A 10 -19.80 -32.82 -33.28
C LEU A 10 -19.49 -32.92 -31.79
N PHE A 11 -19.42 -34.12 -31.21
CA PHE A 11 -19.10 -34.28 -29.79
C PHE A 11 -17.63 -33.93 -29.49
N PHE A 12 -16.71 -34.30 -30.38
CA PHE A 12 -15.29 -33.95 -30.23
C PHE A 12 -15.02 -32.44 -30.44
N THR A 13 -15.75 -31.80 -31.34
CA THR A 13 -15.61 -30.33 -31.55
C THR A 13 -16.15 -29.53 -30.35
N PHE A 14 -17.22 -29.99 -29.67
CA PHE A 14 -17.76 -29.35 -28.50
C PHE A 14 -16.85 -29.50 -27.25
N LEU A 15 -16.18 -30.64 -27.11
CA LEU A 15 -15.24 -30.92 -26.03
C LEU A 15 -13.93 -30.13 -26.18
N SER A 16 -13.52 -29.79 -27.43
CA SER A 16 -12.29 -29.03 -27.71
C SER A 16 -12.46 -27.53 -27.42
N ILE A 17 -13.68 -26.98 -27.44
CA ILE A 17 -13.95 -25.56 -27.20
C ILE A 17 -13.96 -25.23 -25.68
N CYS A 18 -14.23 -26.23 -24.82
CA CYS A 18 -14.25 -26.01 -23.38
C CYS A 18 -12.85 -25.88 -22.72
N LEU A 19 -11.76 -26.12 -23.45
CA LEU A 19 -10.39 -26.17 -22.90
C LEU A 19 -9.61 -24.87 -23.01
N PHE A 20 -10.20 -23.77 -23.50
CA PHE A 20 -9.51 -22.47 -23.67
C PHE A 20 -10.11 -21.30 -22.88
N VAL A 21 -10.90 -21.55 -21.86
CA VAL A 21 -11.19 -20.51 -20.88
C VAL A 21 -10.07 -20.53 -19.83
N SER A 22 -8.89 -20.10 -20.24
CA SER A 22 -7.87 -19.63 -19.29
C SER A 22 -8.44 -18.38 -18.63
N THR A 23 -9.18 -18.57 -17.54
CA THR A 23 -9.47 -17.46 -16.64
C THR A 23 -8.11 -16.97 -16.13
N THR A 24 -7.60 -15.89 -16.70
CA THR A 24 -6.60 -15.10 -16.02
C THR A 24 -7.29 -14.65 -14.73
N ALA A 25 -7.09 -15.39 -13.65
CA ALA A 25 -7.41 -14.93 -12.32
C ALA A 25 -6.53 -13.71 -12.06
N PHE A 26 -6.99 -12.52 -12.43
CA PHE A 26 -6.42 -11.30 -11.92
C PHE A 26 -6.63 -11.37 -10.42
N GLY A 27 -5.56 -11.65 -9.70
CA GLY A 27 -5.59 -11.71 -8.25
C GLY A 27 -6.26 -10.43 -7.73
N GLN A 28 -7.17 -10.57 -6.78
CA GLN A 28 -7.82 -9.42 -6.16
C GLN A 28 -6.74 -8.50 -5.59
N LYS A 29 -6.86 -7.18 -5.86
CA LYS A 29 -5.95 -6.18 -5.29
C LYS A 29 -5.98 -6.26 -3.77
N VAL A 30 -4.82 -6.17 -3.15
CA VAL A 30 -4.70 -6.12 -1.69
C VAL A 30 -5.60 -5.02 -1.13
N ASN A 31 -6.36 -5.34 -0.10
CA ASN A 31 -7.19 -4.40 0.63
C ASN A 31 -6.56 -4.15 2.01
N LEU A 32 -6.15 -2.91 2.25
CA LEU A 32 -5.50 -2.49 3.48
C LEU A 32 -6.48 -2.05 4.57
N SER A 33 -7.80 -2.06 4.31
CA SER A 33 -8.81 -1.54 5.25
C SER A 33 -8.74 -2.21 6.61
N GLY A 34 -8.74 -1.38 7.64
CA GLY A 34 -8.72 -1.83 9.03
C GLY A 34 -8.14 -0.80 9.98
N ASN A 35 -8.28 -1.10 11.27
CA ASN A 35 -7.59 -0.41 12.34
C ASN A 35 -6.36 -1.22 12.72
N TRP A 36 -5.19 -0.60 12.59
CA TRP A 36 -3.91 -1.25 12.75
C TRP A 36 -3.13 -0.65 13.91
N LYS A 37 -2.62 -1.49 14.82
CA LYS A 37 -1.81 -1.08 15.97
C LYS A 37 -0.38 -1.58 15.81
N LEU A 38 0.60 -0.69 16.00
CA LEU A 38 2.02 -1.02 15.88
C LEU A 38 2.41 -2.12 16.88
N ASN A 39 3.09 -3.15 16.38
CA ASN A 39 3.82 -4.13 17.17
C ASN A 39 5.31 -3.76 17.14
N GLU A 40 5.77 -3.03 18.15
CA GLU A 40 7.17 -2.59 18.23
C GLU A 40 8.14 -3.76 18.29
N GLY A 41 7.75 -4.86 18.95
CA GLY A 41 8.61 -6.04 19.10
C GLY A 41 8.88 -6.80 17.80
N LYS A 42 7.98 -6.66 16.80
CA LYS A 42 8.13 -7.24 15.46
C LYS A 42 8.65 -6.23 14.42
N SER A 43 8.78 -4.97 14.81
CA SER A 43 9.15 -3.88 13.90
C SER A 43 10.64 -3.56 13.96
N GLN A 44 11.19 -3.14 12.82
CA GLN A 44 12.54 -2.58 12.72
C GLN A 44 12.41 -1.06 12.51
N LEU A 45 12.49 -0.31 13.58
CA LEU A 45 12.21 1.15 13.60
C LEU A 45 13.34 2.01 13.02
N GLY A 46 14.35 1.40 12.39
CA GLY A 46 15.53 2.12 11.89
C GLY A 46 16.42 2.66 13.03
N GLU A 47 17.53 3.29 12.65
CA GLU A 47 18.49 3.88 13.58
C GLU A 47 18.25 5.39 13.76
N GLY A 48 18.53 5.92 14.98
CA GLY A 48 18.57 7.35 15.27
C GLY A 48 17.51 7.87 16.23
N ARG A 49 17.57 9.19 16.52
CA ARG A 49 16.71 9.89 17.50
C ARG A 49 15.23 9.98 17.07
N PHE A 50 14.91 9.76 15.79
CA PHE A 50 13.56 9.88 15.25
C PHE A 50 12.99 8.51 14.91
N ARG A 51 12.76 7.70 15.93
CA ARG A 51 11.95 6.46 15.84
C ARG A 51 10.47 6.81 15.78
N MET A 52 10.09 7.66 14.83
CA MET A 52 8.67 8.06 14.70
C MET A 52 7.96 7.07 13.78
N ALA A 53 7.45 6.01 14.38
CA ALA A 53 6.46 5.16 13.74
C ALA A 53 5.07 5.54 14.24
N PRO A 54 4.04 5.60 13.39
CA PRO A 54 2.67 5.76 13.86
C PRO A 54 2.28 4.61 14.80
N ALA A 55 1.77 4.95 15.98
CA ALA A 55 1.31 3.97 16.96
C ALA A 55 0.05 3.23 16.46
N THR A 56 -0.78 3.94 15.67
CA THR A 56 -1.95 3.38 15.01
C THR A 56 -2.08 3.91 13.59
N VAL A 57 -2.63 3.07 12.72
CA VAL A 57 -2.99 3.41 11.34
C VAL A 57 -4.41 2.94 11.10
N ASN A 58 -5.30 3.87 10.76
CA ASN A 58 -6.67 3.57 10.34
C ASN A 58 -6.76 3.75 8.81
N ILE A 59 -7.17 2.71 8.11
CA ILE A 59 -7.25 2.69 6.65
C ILE A 59 -8.66 2.33 6.22
N THR A 60 -9.21 3.12 5.30
CA THR A 60 -10.40 2.77 4.53
C THR A 60 -10.04 2.80 3.05
N GLN A 61 -10.30 1.70 2.36
CA GLN A 61 -9.99 1.52 0.94
C GLN A 61 -11.24 1.05 0.22
N ASP A 62 -11.56 1.72 -0.89
CA ASP A 62 -12.55 1.29 -1.87
C ASP A 62 -11.87 1.00 -3.23
N GLU A 63 -12.63 0.86 -4.30
CA GLU A 63 -12.08 0.57 -5.64
C GLU A 63 -11.22 1.70 -6.22
N THR A 64 -11.44 2.93 -5.79
CA THR A 64 -10.87 4.15 -6.38
C THR A 64 -10.01 4.94 -5.43
N THR A 65 -10.21 4.80 -4.12
CA THR A 65 -9.58 5.65 -3.11
C THR A 65 -9.04 4.84 -1.92
N LEU A 66 -7.98 5.39 -1.33
CA LEU A 66 -7.40 4.96 -0.08
C LEU A 66 -7.34 6.17 0.85
N ASN A 67 -8.04 6.13 1.98
CA ASN A 67 -7.90 7.11 3.04
C ASN A 67 -7.09 6.49 4.18
N MET A 68 -6.10 7.22 4.66
CA MET A 68 -5.19 6.76 5.71
C MET A 68 -5.05 7.81 6.79
N GLU A 69 -5.35 7.41 8.03
CA GLU A 69 -5.17 8.23 9.21
C GLU A 69 -4.09 7.59 10.08
N ARG A 70 -3.01 8.33 10.35
CA ARG A 70 -1.86 7.86 11.11
C ARG A 70 -1.75 8.67 12.39
N THR A 71 -1.77 8.00 13.54
CA THR A 71 -1.60 8.63 14.85
C THR A 71 -0.25 8.25 15.43
N SER A 72 0.56 9.25 15.73
CA SER A 72 1.88 9.13 16.35
C SER A 72 1.89 9.83 17.70
N LYS A 73 2.70 9.35 18.64
CA LYS A 73 2.94 10.06 19.91
C LYS A 73 4.01 11.12 19.71
N GLY A 74 3.69 12.35 20.03
CA GLY A 74 4.64 13.45 20.06
C GLY A 74 5.57 13.36 21.27
N GLN A 75 6.68 14.12 21.24
CA GLN A 75 7.69 14.14 22.32
C GLN A 75 7.15 14.58 23.67
N ASN A 76 6.06 15.34 23.69
CA ASN A 76 5.37 15.81 24.90
C ASN A 76 4.24 14.87 25.38
N GLY A 77 4.13 13.67 24.76
CA GLY A 77 3.08 12.69 25.05
C GLY A 77 1.73 12.99 24.43
N GLN A 78 1.58 14.10 23.69
CA GLN A 78 0.37 14.40 22.94
C GLN A 78 0.32 13.60 21.63
N ASP A 79 -0.87 13.14 21.27
CA ASP A 79 -1.06 12.44 20.00
C ASP A 79 -1.08 13.46 18.84
N PHE A 80 -0.39 13.10 17.78
CA PHE A 80 -0.40 13.81 16.50
C PHE A 80 -1.00 12.90 15.43
N THR A 81 -2.04 13.38 14.75
CA THR A 81 -2.73 12.63 13.72
C THR A 81 -2.57 13.31 12.37
N SER A 82 -2.13 12.56 11.37
CA SER A 82 -2.12 12.96 9.96
C SER A 82 -3.19 12.21 9.19
N LYS A 83 -3.86 12.90 8.25
CA LYS A 83 -4.86 12.33 7.35
C LYS A 83 -4.41 12.52 5.91
N GLU A 84 -4.40 11.44 5.16
CA GLU A 84 -3.96 11.42 3.77
C GLU A 84 -5.01 10.68 2.92
N LYS A 85 -5.25 11.19 1.72
CA LYS A 85 -6.15 10.58 0.74
C LYS A 85 -5.39 10.34 -0.56
N TYR A 86 -5.51 9.12 -1.09
CA TYR A 86 -4.84 8.70 -2.32
C TYR A 86 -5.87 8.19 -3.33
N THR A 87 -5.59 8.40 -4.62
CA THR A 87 -6.32 7.75 -5.72
C THR A 87 -5.62 6.47 -6.12
N LEU A 88 -6.39 5.42 -6.46
CA LEU A 88 -5.85 4.10 -6.82
C LEU A 88 -5.73 3.89 -8.34
N ASP A 89 -5.80 4.98 -9.11
CA ASP A 89 -5.70 5.00 -10.58
C ASP A 89 -4.27 5.21 -11.12
N GLY A 90 -3.28 5.27 -10.22
CA GLY A 90 -1.87 5.50 -10.57
C GLY A 90 -1.51 6.94 -10.89
N LYS A 91 -2.46 7.87 -10.82
CA LYS A 91 -2.18 9.30 -11.02
C LYS A 91 -1.63 9.96 -9.77
N GLU A 92 -0.96 11.09 -9.97
CA GLU A 92 -0.47 11.90 -8.87
C GLU A 92 -1.62 12.54 -8.11
N CYS A 93 -1.59 12.47 -6.78
CA CYS A 93 -2.47 13.18 -5.88
C CYS A 93 -1.67 13.99 -4.87
N GLU A 94 -2.26 15.04 -4.32
CA GLU A 94 -1.64 15.93 -3.35
C GLU A 94 -2.27 15.77 -1.97
N ASN A 95 -1.41 15.75 -0.95
CA ASN A 95 -1.77 15.77 0.46
C ASN A 95 -0.97 16.87 1.19
N THR A 96 -1.48 17.30 2.32
CA THR A 96 -0.72 18.19 3.21
C THR A 96 0.21 17.37 4.08
N GLY A 97 1.51 17.62 3.97
CA GLY A 97 2.53 17.00 4.80
C GLY A 97 2.85 17.79 6.07
N PHE A 98 3.94 17.40 6.73
CA PHE A 98 4.44 18.08 7.94
C PHE A 98 4.71 19.56 7.67
N MET A 99 4.38 20.45 8.62
CA MET A 99 4.52 21.91 8.52
C MET A 99 3.81 22.53 7.30
N ASN A 100 2.64 22.00 6.93
CA ASN A 100 1.87 22.43 5.76
C ASN A 100 2.63 22.29 4.42
N SER A 101 3.61 21.39 4.38
CA SER A 101 4.31 21.06 3.12
C SER A 101 3.38 20.39 2.13
N VAL A 102 3.71 20.49 0.84
CA VAL A 102 3.01 19.76 -0.22
C VAL A 102 3.64 18.37 -0.36
N LYS A 103 2.82 17.32 -0.23
CA LYS A 103 3.19 15.93 -0.46
C LYS A 103 2.49 15.43 -1.71
N LYS A 104 3.25 15.24 -2.79
CA LYS A 104 2.78 14.64 -4.04
C LYS A 104 3.02 13.14 -4.01
N SER A 105 2.00 12.35 -4.39
CA SER A 105 2.06 10.90 -4.24
C SER A 105 1.40 10.18 -5.40
N THR A 106 1.93 9.01 -5.75
CA THR A 106 1.31 8.05 -6.68
C THR A 106 1.16 6.71 -5.99
N VAL A 107 0.10 5.98 -6.34
CA VAL A 107 -0.17 4.63 -5.82
C VAL A 107 -0.12 3.63 -6.95
N THR A 108 0.62 2.54 -6.74
CA THR A 108 0.70 1.42 -7.69
C THR A 108 0.51 0.10 -6.97
N PHE A 109 0.14 -0.93 -7.73
CA PHE A 109 0.06 -2.30 -7.23
C PHE A 109 1.13 -3.16 -7.91
N SER A 110 1.67 -4.14 -7.18
CA SER A 110 2.54 -5.15 -7.77
C SER A 110 1.79 -6.01 -8.81
N SER A 111 2.52 -6.68 -9.68
CA SER A 111 1.94 -7.53 -10.74
C SER A 111 1.06 -8.66 -10.20
N ASP A 112 1.32 -9.14 -8.98
CA ASP A 112 0.52 -10.15 -8.28
C ASP A 112 -0.61 -9.55 -7.44
N ASN A 113 -0.76 -8.21 -7.45
CA ASN A 113 -1.73 -7.45 -6.65
C ASN A 113 -1.61 -7.60 -5.11
N LYS A 114 -0.53 -8.19 -4.60
CA LYS A 114 -0.34 -8.44 -3.16
C LYS A 114 0.35 -7.30 -2.43
N THR A 115 0.95 -6.35 -3.14
CA THR A 115 1.63 -5.19 -2.56
C THR A 115 1.04 -3.90 -3.13
N LEU A 116 0.68 -2.98 -2.24
CA LEU A 116 0.35 -1.61 -2.59
C LEU A 116 1.56 -0.74 -2.29
N THR A 117 2.05 0.01 -3.28
CA THR A 117 3.19 0.91 -3.15
C THR A 117 2.72 2.36 -3.25
N ILE A 118 3.08 3.18 -2.27
CA ILE A 118 2.92 4.64 -2.30
C ILE A 118 4.31 5.25 -2.49
N THR A 119 4.50 5.96 -3.60
CA THR A 119 5.71 6.76 -3.84
C THR A 119 5.36 8.23 -3.65
N SER A 120 6.09 8.94 -2.80
CA SER A 120 5.79 10.33 -2.45
C SER A 120 7.03 11.21 -2.55
N THR A 121 6.80 12.47 -2.89
CA THR A 121 7.77 13.56 -2.78
C THR A 121 7.17 14.67 -1.93
N THR A 122 7.81 14.98 -0.81
CA THR A 122 7.42 16.08 0.07
C THR A 122 8.39 17.24 -0.12
N THR A 123 7.87 18.41 -0.47
CA THR A 123 8.66 19.63 -0.65
C THR A 123 8.27 20.62 0.43
N PHE A 124 9.26 21.18 1.12
CA PHE A 124 9.08 22.24 2.10
C PHE A 124 10.24 23.22 2.03
N GLU A 125 9.98 24.44 2.47
CA GLU A 125 10.98 25.51 2.55
C GLU A 125 11.38 25.73 3.99
N ARG A 126 12.67 25.81 4.25
CA ARG A 126 13.20 26.15 5.56
C ARG A 126 14.36 27.13 5.40
N GLU A 127 14.24 28.31 6.03
CA GLU A 127 15.28 29.35 6.01
C GLU A 127 15.69 29.74 4.58
N GLY A 128 14.70 29.84 3.65
CA GLY A 128 14.93 30.17 2.24
C GLY A 128 15.50 29.02 1.39
N ASN A 129 15.72 27.83 1.99
CA ASN A 129 16.21 26.66 1.27
C ASN A 129 15.06 25.68 1.00
N LYS A 130 14.89 25.32 -0.28
CA LYS A 130 13.96 24.27 -0.68
C LYS A 130 14.54 22.91 -0.31
N MET A 131 13.79 22.15 0.47
CA MET A 131 14.13 20.80 0.88
C MET A 131 13.15 19.81 0.28
N GLU A 132 13.63 18.63 -0.10
CA GLU A 132 12.85 17.56 -0.69
C GLU A 132 13.11 16.25 0.05
N ILE A 133 12.04 15.53 0.36
CA ILE A 133 12.10 14.17 0.89
C ILE A 133 11.33 13.26 -0.06
N LYS A 134 12.02 12.26 -0.61
CA LYS A 134 11.41 11.17 -1.39
C LYS A 134 11.15 10.00 -0.47
N GLN A 135 9.96 9.39 -0.58
CA GLN A 135 9.57 8.25 0.23
C GLN A 135 8.91 7.18 -0.62
N VAL A 136 9.23 5.94 -0.34
CA VAL A 136 8.57 4.76 -0.90
C VAL A 136 8.06 3.92 0.25
N GLU A 137 6.78 3.58 0.23
CA GLU A 137 6.09 2.80 1.24
C GLU A 137 5.43 1.59 0.57
N ASN A 138 5.84 0.38 0.94
CA ASN A 138 5.28 -0.87 0.42
C ASN A 138 4.42 -1.53 1.51
N PHE A 139 3.13 -1.67 1.24
CA PHE A 139 2.15 -2.24 2.16
C PHE A 139 1.77 -3.64 1.72
N LYS A 140 1.77 -4.58 2.67
CA LYS A 140 1.34 -5.97 2.50
C LYS A 140 0.44 -6.36 3.66
N VAL A 141 -0.63 -7.09 3.36
CA VAL A 141 -1.47 -7.73 4.37
C VAL A 141 -1.21 -9.23 4.33
N SER A 142 -1.09 -9.86 5.50
CA SER A 142 -0.95 -11.31 5.62
C SER A 142 -2.19 -12.04 5.09
N ASP A 143 -2.05 -13.30 4.66
CA ASP A 143 -3.14 -14.07 4.08
C ASP A 143 -4.32 -14.27 5.07
N ASP A 144 -4.06 -14.26 6.38
CA ASP A 144 -5.09 -14.31 7.42
C ASP A 144 -5.75 -12.95 7.70
N GLY A 145 -5.29 -11.87 7.06
CA GLY A 145 -5.82 -10.52 7.20
C GLY A 145 -5.55 -9.83 8.54
N ASN A 146 -4.66 -10.39 9.38
CA ASN A 146 -4.45 -9.92 10.76
C ASN A 146 -3.16 -9.10 10.94
N THR A 147 -2.26 -9.12 9.96
CA THR A 147 -0.98 -8.40 10.02
C THR A 147 -0.83 -7.49 8.80
N LEU A 148 -0.50 -6.22 9.04
CA LEU A 148 -0.09 -5.27 8.02
C LEU A 148 1.41 -5.03 8.17
N THR A 149 2.18 -5.29 7.12
CA THR A 149 3.61 -4.97 7.03
C THR A 149 3.81 -3.76 6.14
N LEU A 150 4.57 -2.79 6.63
CA LEU A 150 4.98 -1.59 5.92
C LEU A 150 6.51 -1.57 5.83
N ASP A 151 7.05 -1.79 4.63
CA ASP A 151 8.45 -1.54 4.31
C ASP A 151 8.57 -0.12 3.74
N ALA A 152 9.22 0.78 4.47
CA ALA A 152 9.37 2.17 4.12
C ALA A 152 10.84 2.54 3.93
N SER A 153 11.11 3.29 2.86
CA SER A 153 12.39 3.95 2.64
C SER A 153 12.17 5.44 2.37
N SER A 154 13.09 6.28 2.86
CA SER A 154 13.07 7.70 2.59
C SER A 154 14.47 8.21 2.29
N THR A 155 14.58 9.09 1.30
CA THR A 155 15.82 9.74 0.87
C THR A 155 15.68 11.25 0.99
N SER A 156 16.66 11.88 1.60
CA SER A 156 16.76 13.33 1.75
C SER A 156 18.21 13.77 1.64
N GLN A 157 18.49 15.07 1.76
CA GLN A 157 19.86 15.59 1.87
C GLN A 157 20.66 15.02 3.05
N ARG A 158 19.97 14.41 4.04
CA ARG A 158 20.57 13.78 5.23
C ARG A 158 20.89 12.29 5.04
N GLY A 159 20.71 11.77 3.83
CA GLY A 159 20.90 10.37 3.47
C GLY A 159 19.61 9.56 3.39
N GLU A 160 19.77 8.26 3.25
CA GLU A 160 18.70 7.27 3.16
C GLU A 160 18.36 6.70 4.54
N ARG A 161 17.08 6.40 4.74
CA ARG A 161 16.56 5.71 5.93
C ARG A 161 15.63 4.60 5.48
N LYS A 162 15.70 3.46 6.16
CA LYS A 162 14.83 2.31 5.95
C LYS A 162 14.24 1.85 7.27
N GLN A 163 12.99 1.38 7.22
CA GLN A 163 12.31 0.79 8.36
C GLN A 163 11.30 -0.25 7.89
N THR A 164 11.08 -1.27 8.70
CA THR A 164 10.00 -2.23 8.52
C THR A 164 9.09 -2.16 9.73
N LEU A 165 7.85 -1.76 9.52
CA LEU A 165 6.84 -1.64 10.56
C LEU A 165 5.83 -2.78 10.43
N VAL A 166 5.56 -3.44 11.54
CA VAL A 166 4.59 -4.52 11.61
C VAL A 166 3.44 -4.05 12.50
N TYR A 167 2.25 -4.09 11.95
CA TYR A 167 1.02 -3.75 12.65
C TYR A 167 0.12 -4.97 12.79
N GLU A 168 -0.59 -5.05 13.89
CA GLU A 168 -1.62 -6.05 14.14
C GLU A 168 -2.99 -5.41 14.09
N LYS A 169 -3.98 -6.15 13.59
CA LYS A 169 -5.34 -5.67 13.48
C LYS A 169 -5.90 -5.44 14.89
N ALA A 170 -6.37 -4.23 15.16
CA ALA A 170 -7.05 -3.92 16.42
C ALA A 170 -8.40 -4.65 16.45
N LYS A 171 -8.69 -5.25 17.61
CA LYS A 171 -9.97 -5.92 17.87
C LYS A 171 -11.06 -4.91 18.19
#